data_03c5e96984b6998b60fb340bef3e414b
#
_entry.id   03c5e96984b6998b60fb340bef3e414b
#
_cell.length_a   1.000
_cell.length_b   1.000
_cell.length_c   1.000
_cell.angle_alpha   90.00
_cell.angle_beta   90.00
_cell.angle_gamma   90.00
#
_symmetry.space_group_name_H-M   'P 1'
#
loop_
_entity.id
_entity.type
_entity.pdbx_description
1 polymer ?
#
loop_
_entity_poly.entity_id
_entity_poly.type
_entity_poly.pdbx_seq_one_letter_code
_entity_poly.pdbx_strand_id
1 'polypeptide(L)'
;MFAMKFWLVTILALLVLLPSFMLHTSFAEKGTFVNEVKFIQYLDENTALEEVRNGNLDIYYFRVSSDRIETEKDREGIQVFESTGGSYSMLVNPSISETFNPFSITELRFALNYLVDRNLIVNELIGGYGNTMISNYGIFAADYLSIIDELESFHFKYNPALANKIISEELEKAGAEKIDGFWHHNGKQIEITFFIRSDDPVRKSIGEILSSEFENIGFKVNKDFGDLNKAFVVVYGSNPADQKWHLYTEGWGSSGFAKYDSVGLAQMYSPWFSNMPGNNDLTYWNYKNDYLDSITKKIYVSDFASAEERTSLIKQATKEGVSESVRIFLASKTDQYVVNDDIDGIINALGAGVPTRFTPINAKSDNDSLVIGVKQIYQGAWNPVAGFSDVYSNQIWLNLYDPGVFSHPFTGKMIPI
;
A
#
# COMPACT_ATOMS: atom_id res chain seq x y z
N MET A 1 19.62 -73.89 -26.75
CA MET A 1 18.18 -73.51 -26.60
C MET A 1 17.94 -72.54 -25.43
N PHE A 2 18.76 -72.54 -24.37
CA PHE A 2 18.60 -71.59 -23.22
C PHE A 2 19.11 -70.16 -23.50
N ALA A 3 20.15 -69.98 -24.28
CA ALA A 3 20.73 -68.67 -24.59
C ALA A 3 19.84 -67.78 -25.46
N MET A 4 19.07 -68.36 -26.37
CA MET A 4 18.20 -67.67 -27.30
C MET A 4 16.91 -67.11 -26.61
N LYS A 5 16.44 -67.78 -25.55
CA LYS A 5 15.29 -67.31 -24.76
C LYS A 5 15.63 -66.11 -23.82
N PHE A 6 16.87 -66.05 -23.35
CA PHE A 6 17.34 -64.96 -22.52
C PHE A 6 17.45 -63.64 -23.32
N TRP A 7 17.94 -63.72 -24.55
CA TRP A 7 18.04 -62.58 -25.47
C TRP A 7 16.65 -62.01 -25.88
N LEU A 8 15.67 -62.90 -26.11
CA LEU A 8 14.32 -62.46 -26.44
C LEU A 8 13.58 -61.77 -25.29
N VAL A 9 13.79 -62.20 -24.05
CA VAL A 9 13.21 -61.57 -22.86
C VAL A 9 13.86 -60.21 -22.57
N THR A 10 15.17 -60.10 -22.81
CA THR A 10 15.90 -58.84 -22.61
C THR A 10 15.53 -57.80 -23.68
N ILE A 11 15.35 -58.20 -24.91
CA ILE A 11 14.87 -57.31 -26.00
C ILE A 11 13.40 -56.91 -25.79
N LEU A 12 12.55 -57.82 -25.30
CA LEU A 12 11.15 -57.47 -24.97
C LEU A 12 11.04 -56.53 -23.78
N ALA A 13 11.89 -56.71 -22.76
CA ALA A 13 11.98 -55.79 -21.61
C ALA A 13 12.50 -54.39 -22.00
N LEU A 14 13.46 -54.30 -22.90
CA LEU A 14 13.95 -53.03 -23.45
C LEU A 14 12.90 -52.35 -24.35
N LEU A 15 12.12 -53.11 -25.12
CA LEU A 15 11.03 -52.56 -25.96
C LEU A 15 9.82 -52.09 -25.15
N VAL A 16 9.60 -52.62 -23.96
CA VAL A 16 8.53 -52.15 -23.04
C VAL A 16 8.96 -50.94 -22.21
N LEU A 17 10.29 -50.78 -21.95
CA LEU A 17 10.81 -49.61 -21.23
C LEU A 17 11.01 -48.37 -22.12
N LEU A 18 11.19 -48.56 -23.42
CA LEU A 18 11.34 -47.44 -24.38
C LEU A 18 10.10 -46.54 -24.51
N PRO A 19 8.85 -47.06 -24.52
CA PRO A 19 7.67 -46.18 -24.54
C PRO A 19 7.45 -45.42 -23.22
N SER A 20 7.89 -45.97 -22.09
CA SER A 20 7.77 -45.30 -20.81
C SER A 20 8.74 -44.11 -20.66
N PHE A 21 9.84 -44.10 -21.38
CA PHE A 21 10.76 -42.96 -21.42
C PHE A 21 10.39 -41.90 -22.46
N MET A 22 9.59 -42.26 -23.47
CA MET A 22 9.12 -41.29 -24.48
C MET A 22 7.79 -40.60 -24.12
N LEU A 23 7.12 -41.01 -23.04
CA LEU A 23 5.83 -40.40 -22.61
C LEU A 23 5.98 -39.28 -21.59
N HIS A 24 7.21 -38.86 -21.28
CA HIS A 24 7.48 -37.65 -20.53
C HIS A 24 8.16 -36.59 -21.43
N THR A 25 7.70 -36.41 -22.64
CA THR A 25 7.78 -35.10 -23.23
C THR A 25 6.74 -34.28 -22.47
N SER A 26 7.13 -33.64 -21.36
CA SER A 26 6.46 -32.45 -20.94
C SER A 26 6.51 -31.52 -22.14
N PHE A 27 5.41 -31.40 -22.87
CA PHE A 27 5.23 -30.21 -23.68
C PHE A 27 5.39 -29.09 -22.70
N ALA A 28 6.48 -28.34 -22.76
CA ALA A 28 6.56 -27.07 -22.09
C ALA A 28 5.30 -26.35 -22.56
N GLU A 29 4.37 -26.09 -21.62
CA GLU A 29 3.22 -25.28 -21.93
C GLU A 29 3.73 -24.02 -22.60
N LYS A 30 3.08 -23.62 -23.70
CA LYS A 30 3.40 -22.36 -24.36
C LYS A 30 3.42 -21.28 -23.28
N GLY A 31 4.51 -20.55 -23.11
CA GLY A 31 4.67 -19.55 -22.05
C GLY A 31 3.58 -18.47 -22.11
N THR A 32 3.83 -17.37 -22.79
CA THR A 32 2.84 -16.30 -23.03
C THR A 32 2.01 -16.60 -24.27
N PHE A 33 0.79 -16.04 -24.34
CA PHE A 33 -0.03 -16.11 -25.56
C PHE A 33 0.49 -15.18 -26.66
N VAL A 34 1.22 -14.13 -26.30
CA VAL A 34 1.86 -13.18 -27.22
C VAL A 34 3.35 -13.48 -27.37
N ASN A 35 3.91 -13.11 -28.52
CA ASN A 35 5.34 -13.31 -28.81
C ASN A 35 6.22 -12.17 -28.27
N GLU A 36 5.64 -10.99 -28.05
CA GLU A 36 6.36 -9.80 -27.60
C GLU A 36 5.54 -9.02 -26.60
N VAL A 37 6.19 -8.52 -25.53
CA VAL A 37 5.61 -7.56 -24.58
C VAL A 37 6.46 -6.31 -24.57
N LYS A 38 5.85 -5.16 -24.87
CA LYS A 38 6.50 -3.85 -24.89
C LYS A 38 6.01 -3.01 -23.71
N PHE A 39 6.94 -2.46 -22.92
CA PHE A 39 6.62 -1.47 -21.89
C PHE A 39 7.03 -0.09 -22.39
N ILE A 40 6.07 0.84 -22.43
CA ILE A 40 6.26 2.20 -22.93
C ILE A 40 5.89 3.19 -21.82
N GLN A 41 6.71 4.23 -21.64
CA GLN A 41 6.45 5.26 -20.63
C GLN A 41 5.41 6.28 -21.12
N TYR A 42 4.38 6.48 -20.28
CA TYR A 42 3.39 7.53 -20.44
C TYR A 42 3.29 8.37 -19.17
N LEU A 43 3.83 9.58 -19.21
CA LEU A 43 3.78 10.53 -18.08
C LEU A 43 2.42 11.18 -17.91
N ASP A 44 1.75 11.44 -19.03
CA ASP A 44 0.44 12.06 -19.06
C ASP A 44 -0.68 11.02 -19.18
N GLU A 45 -1.62 11.07 -18.25
CA GLU A 45 -2.74 10.13 -18.17
C GLU A 45 -3.70 10.28 -19.36
N ASN A 46 -3.97 11.52 -19.81
CA ASN A 46 -4.90 11.73 -20.90
C ASN A 46 -4.37 11.13 -22.20
N THR A 47 -3.07 11.33 -22.48
CA THR A 47 -2.43 10.72 -23.63
C THR A 47 -2.49 9.20 -23.56
N ALA A 48 -2.21 8.61 -22.40
CA ALA A 48 -2.29 7.16 -22.24
C ALA A 48 -3.69 6.61 -22.50
N LEU A 49 -4.73 7.27 -21.99
CA LEU A 49 -6.14 6.86 -22.20
C LEU A 49 -6.56 6.98 -23.67
N GLU A 50 -6.13 8.04 -24.38
CA GLU A 50 -6.38 8.18 -25.80
C GLU A 50 -5.69 7.08 -26.62
N GLU A 51 -4.45 6.74 -26.28
CA GLU A 51 -3.70 5.67 -26.95
C GLU A 51 -4.32 4.28 -26.69
N VAL A 52 -4.85 4.02 -25.48
CA VAL A 52 -5.60 2.79 -25.21
C VAL A 52 -6.86 2.72 -26.08
N ARG A 53 -7.61 3.80 -26.15
CA ARG A 53 -8.85 3.88 -26.95
C ARG A 53 -8.61 3.66 -28.44
N ASN A 54 -7.50 4.20 -28.93
CA ASN A 54 -7.13 4.10 -30.36
C ASN A 54 -6.44 2.77 -30.72
N GLY A 55 -6.23 1.85 -29.75
CA GLY A 55 -5.56 0.56 -29.96
C GLY A 55 -4.06 0.66 -30.19
N ASN A 56 -3.44 1.80 -29.90
CA ASN A 56 -1.98 1.96 -29.94
C ASN A 56 -1.30 1.52 -28.64
N LEU A 57 -2.07 1.46 -27.57
CA LEU A 57 -1.69 0.96 -26.27
C LEU A 57 -2.75 -0.06 -25.80
N ASP A 58 -2.33 -1.26 -25.45
CA ASP A 58 -3.25 -2.32 -25.05
C ASP A 58 -3.70 -2.17 -23.58
N ILE A 59 -2.78 -1.81 -22.69
CA ILE A 59 -3.04 -1.72 -21.26
C ILE A 59 -2.28 -0.54 -20.66
N TYR A 60 -2.93 0.22 -19.78
CA TYR A 60 -2.26 1.22 -18.97
C TYR A 60 -2.09 0.72 -17.53
N TYR A 61 -0.83 0.42 -17.12
CA TYR A 61 -0.48 -0.13 -15.81
C TYR A 61 -0.48 0.90 -14.67
N PHE A 62 -1.01 2.08 -14.89
CA PHE A 62 -1.19 3.05 -13.84
C PHE A 62 -2.67 3.26 -13.58
N ARG A 63 -3.02 3.40 -12.30
CA ARG A 63 -4.41 3.65 -11.92
C ARG A 63 -4.90 4.97 -12.48
N VAL A 64 -6.09 4.95 -13.01
CA VAL A 64 -6.79 6.13 -13.49
C VAL A 64 -7.54 6.77 -12.32
N SER A 65 -7.60 8.10 -12.29
CA SER A 65 -8.34 8.83 -11.26
C SER A 65 -9.85 8.61 -11.37
N SER A 66 -10.55 8.62 -10.22
CA SER A 66 -11.98 8.28 -10.17
C SER A 66 -12.85 9.23 -10.99
N ASP A 67 -12.53 10.52 -11.01
CA ASP A 67 -13.23 11.53 -11.81
C ASP A 67 -13.07 11.27 -13.31
N ARG A 68 -11.94 10.74 -13.73
CA ARG A 68 -11.70 10.34 -15.13
C ARG A 68 -12.48 9.08 -15.47
N ILE A 69 -12.48 8.09 -14.60
CA ILE A 69 -13.22 6.84 -14.84
C ILE A 69 -14.71 7.08 -15.05
N GLU A 70 -15.33 7.98 -14.28
CA GLU A 70 -16.74 8.34 -14.50
C GLU A 70 -17.02 8.86 -15.92
N THR A 71 -16.03 9.45 -16.58
CA THR A 71 -16.14 9.93 -17.95
C THR A 71 -15.69 8.91 -19.01
N GLU A 72 -14.92 7.90 -18.62
CA GLU A 72 -14.32 6.94 -19.55
C GLU A 72 -15.02 5.57 -19.57
N LYS A 73 -15.61 5.12 -18.45
CA LYS A 73 -16.16 3.76 -18.28
C LYS A 73 -17.21 3.34 -19.30
N ASP A 74 -17.96 4.30 -19.86
CA ASP A 74 -19.04 4.06 -20.83
C ASP A 74 -18.59 4.34 -22.28
N ARG A 75 -17.29 4.58 -22.53
CA ARG A 75 -16.78 4.85 -23.87
C ARG A 75 -16.42 3.57 -24.61
N GLU A 76 -16.68 3.55 -25.90
CA GLU A 76 -16.25 2.46 -26.79
C GLU A 76 -14.71 2.34 -26.83
N GLY A 77 -14.21 1.14 -27.06
CA GLY A 77 -12.79 0.85 -27.25
C GLY A 77 -12.03 0.58 -25.95
N ILE A 78 -12.71 0.57 -24.79
CA ILE A 78 -12.03 0.30 -23.50
C ILE A 78 -12.83 -0.60 -22.56
N GLN A 79 -12.09 -1.36 -21.75
CA GLN A 79 -12.58 -2.06 -20.57
C GLN A 79 -11.98 -1.42 -19.33
N VAL A 80 -12.75 -1.32 -18.24
CA VAL A 80 -12.30 -0.83 -16.94
C VAL A 80 -12.27 -1.97 -15.93
N PHE A 81 -11.14 -2.15 -15.27
CA PHE A 81 -10.94 -3.13 -14.21
C PHE A 81 -10.73 -2.43 -12.87
N GLU A 82 -11.55 -2.77 -11.90
CA GLU A 82 -11.45 -2.25 -10.54
C GLU A 82 -10.76 -3.26 -9.63
N SER A 83 -9.88 -2.79 -8.77
CA SER A 83 -9.23 -3.60 -7.75
C SER A 83 -9.13 -2.82 -6.45
N THR A 84 -9.03 -3.55 -5.34
CA THR A 84 -8.69 -2.95 -4.06
C THR A 84 -7.33 -2.27 -4.19
N GLY A 85 -7.33 -0.98 -4.03
CA GLY A 85 -6.11 -0.17 -4.10
C GLY A 85 -5.38 -0.08 -2.76
N GLY A 86 -4.49 0.89 -2.67
CA GLY A 86 -3.83 1.22 -1.42
C GLY A 86 -4.72 1.99 -0.45
N SER A 87 -4.09 2.75 0.43
CA SER A 87 -4.78 3.53 1.44
C SER A 87 -4.19 4.92 1.60
N TYR A 88 -4.99 5.81 2.16
CA TYR A 88 -4.56 7.11 2.65
C TYR A 88 -4.49 7.07 4.18
N SER A 89 -3.47 7.72 4.71
CA SER A 89 -3.27 7.91 6.14
C SER A 89 -2.68 9.29 6.43
N MET A 90 -2.78 9.72 7.67
CA MET A 90 -2.02 10.84 8.19
C MET A 90 -0.95 10.27 9.14
N LEU A 91 0.31 10.47 8.79
CA LEU A 91 1.42 10.13 9.66
C LEU A 91 1.64 11.28 10.64
N VAL A 92 1.81 10.96 11.90
CA VAL A 92 2.00 11.90 13.01
C VAL A 92 3.39 11.70 13.60
N ASN A 93 4.14 12.78 13.81
CA ASN A 93 5.48 12.76 14.39
C ASN A 93 5.40 12.73 15.92
N PRO A 94 5.64 11.60 16.60
CA PRO A 94 5.53 11.50 18.06
C PRO A 94 6.83 11.85 18.79
N SER A 95 7.87 12.29 18.08
CA SER A 95 9.21 12.45 18.63
C SER A 95 9.29 13.51 19.71
N ILE A 96 10.01 13.21 20.77
CA ILE A 96 10.40 14.18 21.78
C ILE A 96 11.56 15.02 21.22
N SER A 97 11.47 16.32 21.36
CA SER A 97 12.49 17.24 20.86
C SER A 97 12.74 18.40 21.83
N GLU A 98 13.73 19.24 21.50
CA GLU A 98 14.08 20.43 22.34
C GLU A 98 12.94 21.45 22.41
N THR A 99 12.17 21.59 21.33
CA THR A 99 10.94 22.38 21.30
C THR A 99 9.75 21.51 21.60
N PHE A 100 8.72 22.08 22.24
CA PHE A 100 7.51 21.34 22.58
C PHE A 100 6.83 20.81 21.32
N ASN A 101 6.71 19.47 21.25
CA ASN A 101 5.92 18.80 20.22
C ASN A 101 4.61 18.32 20.85
N PRO A 102 3.44 18.89 20.49
CA PRO A 102 2.17 18.45 21.04
C PRO A 102 1.87 16.98 20.73
N PHE A 103 2.37 16.49 19.60
CA PHE A 103 2.17 15.10 19.19
C PHE A 103 3.08 14.08 19.88
N SER A 104 3.94 14.49 20.81
CA SER A 104 4.60 13.55 21.73
C SER A 104 3.62 12.96 22.76
N ILE A 105 2.45 13.61 22.95
CA ILE A 105 1.39 13.19 23.88
C ILE A 105 0.48 12.17 23.17
N THR A 106 0.40 10.96 23.68
CA THR A 106 -0.37 9.87 23.08
C THR A 106 -1.86 10.16 23.03
N GLU A 107 -2.44 10.68 24.10
CA GLU A 107 -3.86 11.03 24.20
C GLU A 107 -4.24 12.12 23.19
N LEU A 108 -3.32 13.05 22.93
CA LEU A 108 -3.54 14.07 21.91
C LEU A 108 -3.54 13.43 20.51
N ARG A 109 -2.57 12.56 20.20
CA ARG A 109 -2.58 11.83 18.91
C ARG A 109 -3.85 11.01 18.75
N PHE A 110 -4.27 10.30 19.80
CA PHE A 110 -5.52 9.52 19.78
C PHE A 110 -6.73 10.39 19.45
N ALA A 111 -6.82 11.59 20.06
CA ALA A 111 -7.93 12.52 19.82
C ALA A 111 -8.03 13.02 18.38
N LEU A 112 -6.93 13.00 17.60
CA LEU A 112 -6.94 13.38 16.18
C LEU A 112 -7.87 12.50 15.35
N ASN A 113 -8.14 11.26 15.78
CA ASN A 113 -9.08 10.38 15.09
C ASN A 113 -10.51 10.97 15.04
N TYR A 114 -10.88 11.83 15.99
CA TYR A 114 -12.18 12.51 16.02
C TYR A 114 -12.21 13.79 15.17
N LEU A 115 -11.05 14.32 14.72
CA LEU A 115 -10.97 15.44 13.77
C LEU A 115 -11.10 15.00 12.32
N VAL A 116 -11.00 13.72 12.05
CA VAL A 116 -11.02 13.19 10.69
C VAL A 116 -12.43 12.79 10.28
N ASP A 117 -13.00 13.50 9.30
CA ASP A 117 -14.21 13.07 8.61
C ASP A 117 -13.86 12.07 7.47
N ARG A 118 -13.80 10.79 7.85
CA ARG A 118 -13.50 9.70 6.90
C ARG A 118 -14.59 9.53 5.84
N ASN A 119 -15.84 9.84 6.19
CA ASN A 119 -16.94 9.74 5.22
C ASN A 119 -16.84 10.85 4.16
N LEU A 120 -16.49 12.07 4.55
CA LEU A 120 -16.23 13.16 3.62
C LEU A 120 -15.07 12.77 2.65
N ILE A 121 -13.98 12.19 3.19
CA ILE A 121 -12.86 11.75 2.36
C ILE A 121 -13.33 10.70 1.34
N VAL A 122 -14.08 9.69 1.75
CA VAL A 122 -14.56 8.63 0.85
C VAL A 122 -15.56 9.17 -0.16
N ASN A 123 -16.55 9.92 0.26
CA ASN A 123 -17.65 10.31 -0.60
C ASN A 123 -17.29 11.48 -1.53
N GLU A 124 -16.58 12.49 -1.02
CA GLU A 124 -16.34 13.74 -1.74
C GLU A 124 -14.97 13.79 -2.42
N LEU A 125 -13.91 13.25 -1.77
CA LEU A 125 -12.57 13.36 -2.33
C LEU A 125 -12.19 12.21 -3.25
N ILE A 126 -12.73 11.01 -3.00
CA ILE A 126 -12.48 9.84 -3.86
C ILE A 126 -13.76 9.31 -4.53
N GLY A 127 -14.85 10.10 -4.53
CA GLY A 127 -16.07 9.85 -5.30
C GLY A 127 -16.79 8.54 -4.95
N GLY A 128 -16.66 8.05 -3.72
CA GLY A 128 -17.20 6.75 -3.30
C GLY A 128 -16.32 5.54 -3.67
N TYR A 129 -15.22 5.74 -4.39
CA TYR A 129 -14.30 4.66 -4.78
C TYR A 129 -13.32 4.29 -3.65
N GLY A 130 -13.86 3.82 -2.54
CA GLY A 130 -13.09 3.40 -1.37
C GLY A 130 -13.96 3.13 -0.16
N ASN A 131 -13.29 2.84 0.96
CA ASN A 131 -13.94 2.57 2.24
C ASN A 131 -13.18 3.28 3.36
N THR A 132 -13.90 3.69 4.40
CA THR A 132 -13.26 4.26 5.59
C THR A 132 -12.33 3.26 6.26
N MET A 133 -11.20 3.74 6.77
CA MET A 133 -10.23 2.91 7.51
C MET A 133 -9.87 3.55 8.84
N ILE A 134 -9.65 2.71 9.85
CA ILE A 134 -9.15 3.12 11.17
C ILE A 134 -7.90 2.32 11.60
N SER A 135 -7.51 1.33 10.81
CA SER A 135 -6.28 0.55 10.97
C SER A 135 -5.63 0.31 9.59
N ASN A 136 -4.45 -0.33 9.58
CA ASN A 136 -3.80 -0.78 8.35
C ASN A 136 -4.57 -1.88 7.60
N TYR A 137 -5.51 -2.54 8.25
CA TYR A 137 -6.36 -3.56 7.62
C TYR A 137 -7.65 -2.91 7.13
N GLY A 138 -7.78 -2.79 5.81
CA GLY A 138 -9.03 -2.43 5.15
C GLY A 138 -9.98 -3.63 5.05
N ILE A 139 -11.23 -3.39 4.65
CA ILE A 139 -12.29 -4.41 4.61
C ILE A 139 -11.99 -5.63 3.74
N PHE A 140 -11.05 -5.53 2.81
CA PHE A 140 -10.62 -6.63 1.94
C PHE A 140 -9.38 -7.37 2.46
N ALA A 141 -8.80 -6.94 3.58
CA ALA A 141 -7.69 -7.66 4.20
C ALA A 141 -8.20 -8.96 4.84
N ALA A 142 -7.42 -10.04 4.71
CA ALA A 142 -7.80 -11.35 5.23
C ALA A 142 -8.05 -11.34 6.75
N ASP A 143 -7.30 -10.53 7.48
CA ASP A 143 -7.39 -10.43 8.94
C ASP A 143 -8.49 -9.48 9.41
N TYR A 144 -9.13 -8.69 8.52
CA TYR A 144 -10.10 -7.66 8.88
C TYR A 144 -11.25 -8.18 9.75
N LEU A 145 -11.90 -9.27 9.33
CA LEU A 145 -13.02 -9.84 10.08
C LEU A 145 -12.62 -10.35 11.48
N SER A 146 -11.35 -10.69 11.67
CA SER A 146 -10.89 -11.15 12.97
C SER A 146 -10.65 -10.02 13.98
N ILE A 147 -10.52 -8.77 13.51
CA ILE A 147 -10.21 -7.60 14.33
C ILE A 147 -11.36 -6.58 14.39
N ILE A 148 -12.49 -6.85 13.75
CA ILE A 148 -13.57 -5.86 13.61
C ILE A 148 -14.12 -5.40 14.97
N ASP A 149 -14.25 -6.30 15.93
CA ASP A 149 -14.75 -5.97 17.28
C ASP A 149 -13.80 -4.99 18.00
N GLU A 150 -12.48 -5.18 17.86
CA GLU A 150 -11.47 -4.27 18.40
C GLU A 150 -11.56 -2.90 17.74
N LEU A 151 -11.76 -2.85 16.41
CA LEU A 151 -11.88 -1.60 15.66
C LEU A 151 -13.16 -0.84 16.03
N GLU A 152 -14.28 -1.54 16.14
CA GLU A 152 -15.56 -0.94 16.56
C GLU A 152 -15.52 -0.40 17.98
N SER A 153 -14.73 -1.01 18.87
CA SER A 153 -14.60 -0.57 20.25
C SER A 153 -14.04 0.84 20.42
N PHE A 154 -13.33 1.38 19.43
CA PHE A 154 -12.82 2.75 19.43
C PHE A 154 -13.90 3.80 19.19
N HIS A 155 -15.03 3.45 18.58
CA HIS A 155 -16.16 4.35 18.28
C HIS A 155 -15.75 5.64 17.55
N PHE A 156 -14.71 5.59 16.71
CA PHE A 156 -14.25 6.77 15.98
C PHE A 156 -15.31 7.28 15.00
N LYS A 157 -15.79 8.47 15.27
CA LYS A 157 -16.66 9.26 14.41
C LYS A 157 -16.19 10.69 14.40
N TYR A 158 -16.34 11.37 13.29
CA TYR A 158 -16.03 12.80 13.20
C TYR A 158 -16.79 13.57 14.30
N ASN A 159 -16.03 14.15 15.20
CA ASN A 159 -16.54 14.90 16.36
C ASN A 159 -15.49 15.92 16.81
N PRO A 160 -15.37 17.05 16.08
CA PRO A 160 -14.36 18.08 16.40
C PRO A 160 -14.52 18.68 17.79
N ALA A 161 -15.74 18.69 18.33
CA ALA A 161 -15.97 19.18 19.70
C ALA A 161 -15.32 18.26 20.74
N LEU A 162 -15.45 16.95 20.59
CA LEU A 162 -14.78 15.97 21.47
C LEU A 162 -13.26 16.03 21.31
N ALA A 163 -12.77 16.09 20.06
CA ALA A 163 -11.35 16.24 19.80
C ALA A 163 -10.77 17.49 20.44
N ASN A 164 -11.41 18.66 20.24
CA ASN A 164 -10.96 19.91 20.83
C ASN A 164 -10.95 19.86 22.37
N LYS A 165 -11.96 19.21 22.99
CA LYS A 165 -11.98 19.01 24.42
C LYS A 165 -10.77 18.24 24.93
N ILE A 166 -10.52 17.03 24.35
CA ILE A 166 -9.41 16.18 24.78
C ILE A 166 -8.06 16.87 24.52
N ILE A 167 -7.88 17.44 23.34
CA ILE A 167 -6.64 18.14 22.97
C ILE A 167 -6.38 19.33 23.91
N SER A 168 -7.42 20.11 24.25
CA SER A 168 -7.28 21.24 25.18
C SER A 168 -6.86 20.75 26.57
N GLU A 169 -7.52 19.73 27.10
CA GLU A 169 -7.19 19.15 28.40
C GLU A 169 -5.74 18.64 28.48
N GLU A 170 -5.27 17.97 27.42
CA GLU A 170 -3.90 17.44 27.38
C GLU A 170 -2.85 18.53 27.19
N LEU A 171 -3.14 19.56 26.39
CA LEU A 171 -2.25 20.73 26.24
C LEU A 171 -2.14 21.53 27.53
N GLU A 172 -3.25 21.76 28.23
CA GLU A 172 -3.27 22.45 29.52
C GLU A 172 -2.49 21.67 30.60
N LYS A 173 -2.65 20.34 30.67
CA LYS A 173 -1.85 19.47 31.55
C LYS A 173 -0.35 19.55 31.23
N ALA A 174 0.02 19.73 29.96
CA ALA A 174 1.39 19.92 29.53
C ALA A 174 1.93 21.35 29.77
N GLY A 175 1.12 22.25 30.34
CA GLY A 175 1.51 23.63 30.62
C GLY A 175 1.33 24.58 29.43
N ALA A 176 0.58 24.21 28.42
CA ALA A 176 0.20 25.11 27.34
C ALA A 176 -1.04 25.94 27.73
N GLU A 177 -1.16 27.13 27.16
CA GLU A 177 -2.28 28.05 27.37
C GLU A 177 -2.74 28.65 26.04
N LYS A 178 -4.00 29.07 25.96
CA LYS A 178 -4.56 29.76 24.79
C LYS A 178 -4.43 31.26 24.93
N ILE A 179 -3.68 31.90 24.02
CA ILE A 179 -3.52 33.36 23.96
C ILE A 179 -4.04 33.82 22.60
N ASP A 180 -4.95 34.76 22.56
CA ASP A 180 -5.59 35.28 21.34
C ASP A 180 -6.12 34.17 20.39
N GLY A 181 -6.62 33.09 20.97
CA GLY A 181 -7.19 31.97 20.22
C GLY A 181 -6.18 30.89 19.79
N PHE A 182 -4.89 31.12 20.01
CA PHE A 182 -3.82 30.16 19.63
C PHE A 182 -3.16 29.52 20.84
N TRP A 183 -2.74 28.28 20.68
CA TRP A 183 -2.01 27.56 21.71
C TRP A 183 -0.56 28.03 21.82
N HIS A 184 -0.11 28.27 23.06
CA HIS A 184 1.24 28.65 23.43
C HIS A 184 1.80 27.70 24.48
N HIS A 185 3.08 27.42 24.43
CA HIS A 185 3.81 26.69 25.46
C HIS A 185 5.09 27.47 25.83
N ASN A 186 5.28 27.78 27.13
CA ASN A 186 6.38 28.61 27.62
C ASN A 186 6.47 29.97 26.88
N GLY A 187 5.32 30.61 26.63
CA GLY A 187 5.22 31.88 25.93
C GLY A 187 5.47 31.87 24.43
N LYS A 188 5.71 30.69 23.83
CA LYS A 188 5.89 30.53 22.38
C LYS A 188 4.66 29.90 21.76
N GLN A 189 4.19 30.46 20.65
CA GLN A 189 3.08 29.90 19.90
C GLN A 189 3.45 28.49 19.39
N ILE A 190 2.52 27.54 19.55
CA ILE A 190 2.68 26.19 19.02
C ILE A 190 2.38 26.22 17.53
N GLU A 191 3.39 25.95 16.73
CA GLU A 191 3.31 25.87 15.27
C GLU A 191 3.42 24.42 14.81
N ILE A 192 2.48 24.00 13.94
CA ILE A 192 2.47 22.65 13.34
C ILE A 192 2.90 22.78 11.89
N THR A 193 3.98 22.11 11.51
CA THR A 193 4.36 21.95 10.10
C THR A 193 3.67 20.72 9.54
N PHE A 194 2.76 20.91 8.59
CA PHE A 194 2.05 19.84 7.90
C PHE A 194 2.62 19.66 6.50
N PHE A 195 3.36 18.57 6.29
CA PHE A 195 3.86 18.21 4.98
C PHE A 195 2.75 17.59 4.14
N ILE A 196 2.35 18.26 3.07
CA ILE A 196 1.21 17.91 2.22
C ILE A 196 1.71 17.50 0.84
N ARG A 197 1.41 16.28 0.40
CA ARG A 197 1.72 15.77 -0.93
C ARG A 197 0.85 16.49 -1.97
N SER A 198 1.48 17.35 -2.75
CA SER A 198 0.80 18.16 -3.78
C SER A 198 0.79 17.52 -5.16
N ASP A 199 1.57 16.46 -5.35
CA ASP A 199 1.58 15.63 -6.57
C ASP A 199 0.46 14.57 -6.60
N ASP A 200 -0.32 14.46 -5.53
CA ASP A 200 -1.54 13.64 -5.44
C ASP A 200 -2.70 14.56 -5.03
N PRO A 201 -3.68 14.83 -5.92
CA PRO A 201 -4.77 15.77 -5.66
C PRO A 201 -5.61 15.43 -4.43
N VAL A 202 -5.84 14.14 -4.17
CA VAL A 202 -6.62 13.68 -3.01
C VAL A 202 -5.86 13.97 -1.72
N ARG A 203 -4.56 13.67 -1.66
CA ARG A 203 -3.71 13.98 -0.50
C ARG A 203 -3.61 15.47 -0.25
N LYS A 204 -3.54 16.26 -1.33
CA LYS A 204 -3.55 17.72 -1.21
C LYS A 204 -4.83 18.21 -0.55
N SER A 205 -5.98 17.76 -1.02
CA SER A 205 -7.28 18.12 -0.45
C SER A 205 -7.43 17.65 0.99
N ILE A 206 -7.00 16.41 1.31
CA ILE A 206 -6.95 15.91 2.70
C ILE A 206 -6.11 16.83 3.58
N GLY A 207 -4.92 17.22 3.15
CA GLY A 207 -4.03 18.10 3.90
C GLY A 207 -4.61 19.48 4.13
N GLU A 208 -5.29 20.07 3.14
CA GLU A 208 -5.94 21.36 3.25
C GLU A 208 -7.13 21.33 4.22
N ILE A 209 -7.98 20.30 4.15
CA ILE A 209 -9.12 20.11 5.06
C ILE A 209 -8.62 19.93 6.50
N LEU A 210 -7.68 19.00 6.72
CA LEU A 210 -7.17 18.74 8.08
C LEU A 210 -6.41 19.93 8.64
N SER A 211 -5.69 20.70 7.80
CA SER A 211 -5.08 21.96 8.25
C SER A 211 -6.11 22.92 8.83
N SER A 212 -7.27 23.06 8.17
CA SER A 212 -8.35 23.91 8.66
C SER A 212 -8.93 23.40 9.98
N GLU A 213 -9.04 22.08 10.15
CA GLU A 213 -9.48 21.51 11.43
C GLU A 213 -8.49 21.81 12.56
N PHE A 214 -7.18 21.73 12.31
CA PHE A 214 -6.16 22.11 13.30
C PHE A 214 -6.18 23.61 13.62
N GLU A 215 -6.38 24.47 12.63
CA GLU A 215 -6.51 25.92 12.81
C GLU A 215 -7.75 26.25 13.65
N ASN A 216 -8.87 25.56 13.42
CA ASN A 216 -10.13 25.74 14.17
C ASN A 216 -9.98 25.41 15.67
N ILE A 217 -9.10 24.49 16.04
CA ILE A 217 -8.85 24.15 17.45
C ILE A 217 -7.72 24.97 18.07
N GLY A 218 -7.12 25.90 17.32
CA GLY A 218 -6.19 26.92 17.82
C GLY A 218 -4.71 26.62 17.60
N PHE A 219 -4.35 25.73 16.69
CA PHE A 219 -2.96 25.60 16.25
C PHE A 219 -2.66 26.58 15.10
N LYS A 220 -1.43 27.04 15.03
CA LYS A 220 -0.92 27.67 13.81
C LYS A 220 -0.38 26.59 12.89
N VAL A 221 -0.91 26.49 11.68
CA VAL A 221 -0.49 25.47 10.71
C VAL A 221 0.37 26.06 9.60
N ASN A 222 1.59 25.57 9.48
CA ASN A 222 2.51 25.85 8.38
C ASN A 222 2.38 24.73 7.34
N LYS A 223 1.67 25.00 6.23
CA LYS A 223 1.47 24.04 5.14
C LYS A 223 2.73 23.97 4.28
N ASP A 224 3.41 22.83 4.29
CA ASP A 224 4.59 22.57 3.45
C ASP A 224 4.23 21.61 2.31
N PHE A 225 4.12 22.13 1.10
CA PHE A 225 3.75 21.35 -0.08
C PHE A 225 4.98 20.73 -0.77
N GLY A 226 4.83 19.48 -1.23
CA GLY A 226 5.89 18.80 -1.95
C GLY A 226 5.47 17.49 -2.61
N ASP A 227 6.36 16.99 -3.44
CA ASP A 227 6.24 15.70 -4.10
C ASP A 227 6.82 14.55 -3.24
N LEU A 228 6.82 13.34 -3.81
CA LEU A 228 7.41 12.17 -3.16
C LEU A 228 8.90 12.32 -2.87
N ASN A 229 9.66 12.95 -3.76
CA ASN A 229 11.11 13.12 -3.58
C ASN A 229 11.39 14.02 -2.37
N LYS A 230 10.66 15.13 -2.24
CA LYS A 230 10.74 16.00 -1.06
C LYS A 230 10.33 15.26 0.21
N ALA A 231 9.28 14.42 0.16
CA ALA A 231 8.86 13.60 1.29
C ALA A 231 9.96 12.63 1.75
N PHE A 232 10.69 12.00 0.81
CA PHE A 232 11.82 11.15 1.16
C PHE A 232 12.91 11.89 1.91
N VAL A 233 13.17 13.15 1.58
CA VAL A 233 14.18 13.97 2.28
C VAL A 233 13.67 14.48 3.63
N VAL A 234 12.44 15.04 3.65
CA VAL A 234 11.92 15.75 4.82
C VAL A 234 11.33 14.80 5.86
N VAL A 235 10.53 13.81 5.44
CA VAL A 235 9.80 12.92 6.36
C VAL A 235 10.62 11.68 6.68
N TYR A 236 11.07 10.94 5.66
CA TYR A 236 11.71 9.65 5.86
C TYR A 236 13.21 9.74 6.11
N GLY A 237 13.88 10.77 5.58
CA GLY A 237 15.34 10.92 5.64
C GLY A 237 15.86 11.85 6.74
N SER A 238 15.00 12.68 7.37
CA SER A 238 15.45 13.58 8.43
C SER A 238 15.19 12.99 9.82
N ASN A 239 15.92 13.50 10.82
CA ASN A 239 15.62 13.18 12.21
C ASN A 239 14.25 13.78 12.58
N PRO A 240 13.24 12.97 12.99
CA PRO A 240 11.94 13.48 13.40
C PRO A 240 12.00 14.48 14.56
N ALA A 241 13.01 14.38 15.43
CA ALA A 241 13.22 15.33 16.52
C ALA A 241 13.62 16.74 16.07
N ASP A 242 14.08 16.92 14.83
CA ASP A 242 14.34 18.23 14.23
C ASP A 242 13.05 19.02 13.93
N GLN A 243 11.88 18.38 14.02
CA GLN A 243 10.56 18.96 13.75
C GLN A 243 10.43 19.67 12.40
N LYS A 244 11.11 19.16 11.36
CA LYS A 244 10.93 19.65 9.98
C LYS A 244 9.52 19.37 9.47
N TRP A 245 8.84 18.45 10.10
CA TRP A 245 7.44 18.10 9.88
C TRP A 245 6.84 17.59 11.19
N HIS A 246 5.54 17.82 11.37
CA HIS A 246 4.74 17.29 12.49
C HIS A 246 3.69 16.31 11.98
N LEU A 247 3.11 16.62 10.82
CA LEU A 247 2.09 15.81 10.16
C LEU A 247 2.47 15.59 8.70
N TYR A 248 2.07 14.47 8.13
CA TYR A 248 2.29 14.15 6.73
C TYR A 248 1.08 13.43 6.12
N THR A 249 0.62 13.90 4.96
CA THR A 249 -0.40 13.19 4.18
C THR A 249 0.25 11.98 3.50
N GLU A 250 0.15 10.83 4.14
CA GLU A 250 0.75 9.59 3.69
C GLU A 250 -0.20 8.80 2.79
N GLY A 251 0.33 7.92 1.96
CA GLY A 251 -0.43 6.97 1.17
C GLY A 251 0.40 5.77 0.79
N TRP A 252 -0.25 4.62 0.78
CA TRP A 252 0.34 3.33 0.51
C TRP A 252 -0.30 2.71 -0.73
N GLY A 253 0.51 2.00 -1.52
CA GLY A 253 0.01 1.14 -2.58
C GLY A 253 -0.50 -0.19 -2.03
N SER A 254 -1.28 -0.92 -2.82
CA SER A 254 -1.61 -2.30 -2.55
C SER A 254 -0.53 -3.22 -3.14
N SER A 255 -0.19 -4.28 -2.41
CA SER A 255 0.81 -5.28 -2.84
C SER A 255 0.17 -6.63 -3.21
N GLY A 256 -1.15 -6.69 -3.27
CA GLY A 256 -1.91 -7.92 -3.49
C GLY A 256 -2.49 -8.51 -2.22
N PHE A 257 -3.33 -9.53 -2.39
CA PHE A 257 -3.98 -10.20 -1.28
C PHE A 257 -3.01 -11.15 -0.59
N ALA A 258 -2.77 -10.91 0.69
CA ALA A 258 -2.02 -11.80 1.56
C ALA A 258 -2.99 -12.50 2.51
N LYS A 259 -3.15 -13.82 2.35
CA LYS A 259 -4.00 -14.63 3.26
C LYS A 259 -3.51 -14.59 4.71
N TYR A 260 -2.20 -14.55 4.89
CA TYR A 260 -1.53 -14.42 6.18
C TYR A 260 -0.55 -13.27 6.10
N ASP A 261 -1.03 -12.07 6.42
CA ASP A 261 -0.15 -10.90 6.47
C ASP A 261 0.79 -11.01 7.67
N SER A 262 2.09 -11.02 7.42
CA SER A 262 3.13 -10.99 8.45
C SER A 262 3.88 -9.65 8.50
N VAL A 263 3.63 -8.76 7.55
CA VAL A 263 4.43 -7.56 7.31
C VAL A 263 3.70 -6.29 7.73
N GLY A 264 2.41 -6.19 7.46
CA GLY A 264 1.68 -4.92 7.51
C GLY A 264 1.76 -4.19 8.84
N LEU A 265 1.62 -4.89 9.97
CA LEU A 265 1.73 -4.26 11.29
C LEU A 265 3.15 -3.79 11.60
N ALA A 266 4.17 -4.60 11.28
CA ALA A 266 5.56 -4.21 11.46
C ALA A 266 5.91 -3.01 10.57
N GLN A 267 5.46 -3.01 9.33
CA GLN A 267 5.67 -1.92 8.37
C GLN A 267 5.07 -0.60 8.85
N MET A 268 3.92 -0.64 9.50
CA MET A 268 3.21 0.57 9.90
C MET A 268 3.68 1.13 11.26
N TYR A 269 4.23 0.29 12.14
CA TYR A 269 4.46 0.71 13.52
C TYR A 269 5.86 0.46 14.05
N SER A 270 6.67 -0.40 13.39
CA SER A 270 7.94 -0.85 14.00
C SER A 270 9.16 -0.17 13.38
N PRO A 271 9.97 0.55 14.16
CA PRO A 271 11.16 1.24 13.65
C PRO A 271 12.19 0.29 13.05
N TRP A 272 12.27 -0.95 13.52
CA TRP A 272 13.19 -1.97 12.99
C TRP A 272 12.82 -2.47 11.58
N PHE A 273 11.62 -2.19 11.09
CA PHE A 273 11.17 -2.60 9.75
C PHE A 273 11.54 -1.60 8.63
N SER A 274 12.11 -0.46 8.98
CA SER A 274 12.60 0.55 8.04
C SER A 274 11.56 1.33 7.19
N ASN A 275 10.29 1.28 7.53
CA ASN A 275 9.26 2.14 6.92
C ASN A 275 8.78 3.28 7.84
N MET A 276 9.41 3.40 9.01
CA MET A 276 9.14 4.50 9.93
C MET A 276 9.95 5.75 9.51
N PRO A 277 9.46 6.95 9.82
CA PRO A 277 10.18 8.18 9.56
C PRO A 277 11.57 8.20 10.19
N GLY A 278 12.52 8.83 9.51
CA GLY A 278 13.91 8.87 9.96
C GLY A 278 14.65 7.53 9.80
N ASN A 279 14.17 6.63 8.95
CA ASN A 279 14.71 5.28 8.77
C ASN A 279 16.15 5.21 8.24
N ASN A 280 16.72 6.31 7.77
CA ASN A 280 18.11 6.37 7.35
C ASN A 280 19.09 6.12 8.52
N ASP A 281 18.66 6.42 9.74
CA ASP A 281 19.40 6.15 10.96
C ASP A 281 18.43 5.75 12.07
N LEU A 282 18.55 4.52 12.56
CA LEU A 282 17.66 4.00 13.63
C LEU A 282 17.75 4.81 14.94
N THR A 283 18.81 5.59 15.15
CA THR A 283 18.93 6.46 16.31
C THR A 283 18.06 7.72 16.22
N TYR A 284 17.57 8.08 15.02
CA TYR A 284 16.68 9.21 14.83
C TYR A 284 15.30 8.99 15.43
N TRP A 285 14.83 7.74 15.45
CA TRP A 285 13.50 7.43 15.96
C TRP A 285 13.55 7.27 17.48
N ASN A 286 13.18 8.31 18.21
CA ASN A 286 13.21 8.32 19.68
C ASN A 286 11.86 7.94 20.34
N TYR A 287 10.83 7.67 19.55
CA TYR A 287 9.58 7.07 20.01
C TYR A 287 9.72 5.54 20.05
N LYS A 288 9.28 4.93 21.14
CA LYS A 288 9.29 3.48 21.31
C LYS A 288 8.02 3.00 21.99
N ASN A 289 7.50 1.91 21.49
CA ASN A 289 6.52 1.08 22.16
C ASN A 289 7.03 -0.36 22.14
N ASP A 290 7.73 -0.76 23.22
CA ASP A 290 8.39 -2.08 23.32
C ASP A 290 7.39 -3.22 23.21
N TYR A 291 6.15 -3.02 23.68
CA TYR A 291 5.08 -4.01 23.58
C TYR A 291 4.68 -4.24 22.14
N LEU A 292 4.38 -3.16 21.41
CA LEU A 292 4.01 -3.20 20.00
C LEU A 292 5.14 -3.78 19.15
N ASP A 293 6.38 -3.37 19.41
CA ASP A 293 7.57 -3.89 18.72
C ASP A 293 7.74 -5.39 18.94
N SER A 294 7.54 -5.87 20.15
CA SER A 294 7.64 -7.30 20.49
C SER A 294 6.59 -8.12 19.76
N ILE A 295 5.33 -7.68 19.76
CA ILE A 295 4.22 -8.40 19.12
C ILE A 295 4.38 -8.42 17.60
N THR A 296 4.67 -7.27 17.01
CA THR A 296 4.84 -7.17 15.54
C THR A 296 6.01 -8.01 15.06
N LYS A 297 7.09 -8.12 15.86
CA LYS A 297 8.21 -9.00 15.55
C LYS A 297 7.83 -10.47 15.58
N LYS A 298 7.04 -10.91 16.56
CA LYS A 298 6.53 -12.30 16.61
C LYS A 298 5.70 -12.63 15.38
N ILE A 299 4.81 -11.72 14.98
CA ILE A 299 3.99 -11.89 13.78
C ILE A 299 4.89 -11.97 12.53
N TYR A 300 5.86 -11.07 12.41
CA TYR A 300 6.76 -10.98 11.26
C TYR A 300 7.59 -12.25 11.06
N VAL A 301 8.15 -12.80 12.13
CA VAL A 301 8.97 -14.04 12.07
C VAL A 301 8.14 -15.32 12.24
N SER A 302 6.81 -15.21 12.33
CA SER A 302 5.88 -16.33 12.53
C SER A 302 6.15 -17.11 13.83
N ASP A 303 6.51 -16.42 14.92
CA ASP A 303 6.74 -16.99 16.23
C ASP A 303 5.42 -17.13 17.00
N PHE A 304 4.62 -18.11 16.60
CA PHE A 304 3.35 -18.50 17.22
C PHE A 304 3.06 -19.98 16.96
N ALA A 305 2.40 -20.63 17.88
CA ALA A 305 2.16 -22.08 17.84
C ALA A 305 0.90 -22.47 17.04
N SER A 306 -0.04 -21.53 16.81
CA SER A 306 -1.29 -21.82 16.13
C SER A 306 -1.86 -20.59 15.39
N ALA A 307 -2.86 -20.83 14.53
CA ALA A 307 -3.58 -19.76 13.84
C ALA A 307 -4.37 -18.86 14.82
N GLU A 308 -4.88 -19.45 15.90
CA GLU A 308 -5.59 -18.73 16.97
C GLU A 308 -4.64 -17.80 17.72
N GLU A 309 -3.42 -18.25 18.02
CA GLU A 309 -2.40 -17.41 18.66
C GLU A 309 -1.98 -16.27 17.72
N ARG A 310 -1.76 -16.56 16.42
CA ARG A 310 -1.52 -15.51 15.42
C ARG A 310 -2.64 -14.47 15.43
N THR A 311 -3.90 -14.91 15.38
CA THR A 311 -5.06 -14.01 15.39
C THR A 311 -5.09 -13.15 16.65
N SER A 312 -4.77 -13.72 17.80
CA SER A 312 -4.67 -12.98 19.06
C SER A 312 -3.57 -11.91 19.03
N LEU A 313 -2.40 -12.23 18.47
CA LEU A 313 -1.30 -11.27 18.30
C LEU A 313 -1.71 -10.13 17.34
N ILE A 314 -2.38 -10.45 16.23
CA ILE A 314 -2.90 -9.44 15.28
C ILE A 314 -3.87 -8.48 15.98
N LYS A 315 -4.83 -9.01 16.75
CA LYS A 315 -5.78 -8.20 17.53
C LYS A 315 -5.07 -7.25 18.48
N GLN A 316 -4.14 -7.76 19.26
CA GLN A 316 -3.39 -6.99 20.24
C GLN A 316 -2.55 -5.90 19.57
N ALA A 317 -1.80 -6.24 18.53
CA ALA A 317 -0.97 -5.29 17.81
C ALA A 317 -1.79 -4.21 17.09
N THR A 318 -2.95 -4.58 16.50
CA THR A 318 -3.85 -3.61 15.86
C THR A 318 -4.43 -2.65 16.90
N LYS A 319 -4.92 -3.17 18.03
CA LYS A 319 -5.47 -2.35 19.10
C LYS A 319 -4.44 -1.35 19.64
N GLU A 320 -3.23 -1.84 19.93
CA GLU A 320 -2.14 -0.99 20.42
C GLU A 320 -1.73 0.06 19.39
N GLY A 321 -1.52 -0.35 18.13
CA GLY A 321 -1.14 0.57 17.06
C GLY A 321 -2.16 1.67 16.79
N VAL A 322 -3.45 1.35 16.84
CA VAL A 322 -4.52 2.33 16.73
C VAL A 322 -4.54 3.26 17.95
N SER A 323 -4.34 2.72 19.16
CA SER A 323 -4.28 3.52 20.39
C SER A 323 -3.11 4.52 20.38
N GLU A 324 -1.95 4.11 19.90
CA GLU A 324 -0.77 4.97 19.77
C GLU A 324 -0.94 6.09 18.75
N SER A 325 -1.75 5.87 17.72
CA SER A 325 -2.13 6.86 16.71
C SER A 325 -0.95 7.61 16.06
N VAL A 326 0.18 6.91 15.88
CA VAL A 326 1.31 7.45 15.09
C VAL A 326 0.99 7.43 13.59
N ARG A 327 0.04 6.60 13.17
CA ARG A 327 -0.62 6.63 11.87
C ARG A 327 -2.12 6.61 12.08
N ILE A 328 -2.79 7.60 11.49
CA ILE A 328 -4.24 7.71 11.48
C ILE A 328 -4.70 7.32 10.09
N PHE A 329 -5.28 6.13 9.97
CA PHE A 329 -5.81 5.63 8.72
C PHE A 329 -7.12 6.34 8.37
N LEU A 330 -7.27 6.71 7.10
CA LEU A 330 -8.34 7.55 6.60
C LEU A 330 -9.32 6.76 5.72
N ALA A 331 -8.80 6.24 4.62
CA ALA A 331 -9.58 5.49 3.64
C ALA A 331 -8.72 4.50 2.86
N SER A 332 -9.28 3.34 2.50
CA SER A 332 -8.81 2.55 1.37
C SER A 332 -9.37 3.16 0.09
N LYS A 333 -8.70 2.91 -1.01
CA LYS A 333 -9.15 3.35 -2.34
C LYS A 333 -9.36 2.16 -3.26
N THR A 334 -10.21 2.34 -4.25
CA THR A 334 -10.33 1.43 -5.37
C THR A 334 -9.43 1.97 -6.48
N ASP A 335 -8.48 1.17 -6.92
CA ASP A 335 -7.65 1.47 -8.08
C ASP A 335 -8.36 0.95 -9.34
N GLN A 336 -8.35 1.74 -10.40
CA GLN A 336 -9.04 1.46 -11.65
C GLN A 336 -8.02 1.48 -12.79
N TYR A 337 -8.10 0.47 -13.65
CA TYR A 337 -7.17 0.24 -14.76
C TYR A 337 -7.94 0.20 -16.08
N VAL A 338 -7.38 0.80 -17.09
CA VAL A 338 -7.99 0.85 -18.44
C VAL A 338 -7.22 -0.06 -19.38
N VAL A 339 -7.96 -0.87 -20.10
CA VAL A 339 -7.48 -1.86 -21.07
C VAL A 339 -8.26 -1.66 -22.38
N ASN A 340 -7.61 -1.81 -23.52
CA ASN A 340 -8.29 -1.82 -24.81
C ASN A 340 -9.25 -3.01 -24.88
N ASP A 341 -10.44 -2.84 -25.44
CA ASP A 341 -11.50 -3.87 -25.47
C ASP A 341 -11.21 -5.05 -26.40
N ASP A 342 -10.23 -4.93 -27.31
CA ASP A 342 -9.75 -6.03 -28.15
C ASP A 342 -8.81 -7.02 -27.38
N ILE A 343 -8.45 -6.72 -26.12
CA ILE A 343 -7.53 -7.55 -25.33
C ILE A 343 -8.32 -8.47 -24.40
N ASP A 344 -8.14 -9.76 -24.61
CA ASP A 344 -8.70 -10.82 -23.76
C ASP A 344 -7.70 -11.35 -22.72
N GLY A 345 -8.19 -12.13 -21.74
CA GLY A 345 -7.37 -12.86 -20.78
C GLY A 345 -6.71 -12.00 -19.71
N ILE A 346 -7.21 -10.81 -19.47
CA ILE A 346 -6.72 -9.93 -18.41
C ILE A 346 -6.94 -10.54 -17.03
N ILE A 347 -5.90 -10.56 -16.22
CA ILE A 347 -5.95 -11.03 -14.83
C ILE A 347 -6.04 -9.82 -13.89
N ASN A 348 -7.24 -9.57 -13.39
CA ASN A 348 -7.46 -8.59 -12.32
C ASN A 348 -7.21 -9.27 -10.96
N ALA A 349 -5.97 -9.28 -10.51
CA ALA A 349 -5.57 -9.96 -9.29
C ALA A 349 -6.12 -9.26 -8.04
N LEU A 350 -6.63 -10.04 -7.08
CA LEU A 350 -7.19 -9.51 -5.85
C LEU A 350 -6.15 -8.67 -5.09
N GLY A 351 -6.48 -7.41 -4.86
CA GLY A 351 -5.62 -6.45 -4.16
C GLY A 351 -4.40 -5.93 -4.93
N ALA A 352 -4.10 -6.47 -6.11
CA ALA A 352 -2.99 -5.99 -6.95
C ALA A 352 -3.46 -5.41 -8.30
N GLY A 353 -4.68 -5.76 -8.72
CA GLY A 353 -5.23 -5.27 -9.97
C GLY A 353 -4.62 -5.93 -11.21
N VAL A 354 -4.63 -5.17 -12.29
CA VAL A 354 -4.10 -5.57 -13.60
C VAL A 354 -2.56 -5.59 -13.65
N PRO A 355 -1.82 -4.68 -12.97
CA PRO A 355 -0.36 -4.59 -13.09
C PRO A 355 0.38 -5.72 -12.34
N THR A 356 0.22 -6.95 -12.80
CA THR A 356 0.88 -8.13 -12.25
C THR A 356 1.55 -8.95 -13.35
N ARG A 357 2.45 -9.86 -12.97
CA ARG A 357 3.06 -10.82 -13.91
C ARG A 357 2.04 -11.73 -14.60
N PHE A 358 0.86 -11.91 -14.00
CA PHE A 358 -0.17 -12.79 -14.57
C PHE A 358 -0.81 -12.20 -15.82
N THR A 359 -0.90 -10.88 -15.91
CA THR A 359 -1.51 -10.21 -17.07
C THR A 359 -0.72 -10.45 -18.35
N PRO A 360 0.60 -10.19 -18.45
CA PRO A 360 1.35 -10.47 -19.69
C PRO A 360 1.38 -11.95 -20.06
N ILE A 361 1.30 -12.85 -19.08
CA ILE A 361 1.28 -14.30 -19.33
C ILE A 361 -0.03 -14.75 -19.96
N ASN A 362 -1.16 -14.16 -19.55
CA ASN A 362 -2.50 -14.60 -19.91
C ASN A 362 -3.18 -13.73 -20.96
N ALA A 363 -2.73 -12.49 -21.14
CA ALA A 363 -3.30 -11.57 -22.12
C ALA A 363 -3.17 -12.12 -23.56
N LYS A 364 -4.22 -11.92 -24.35
CA LYS A 364 -4.30 -12.33 -25.74
C LYS A 364 -4.56 -11.09 -26.58
N SER A 365 -3.81 -10.95 -27.63
CA SER A 365 -3.92 -9.90 -28.64
C SER A 365 -3.87 -10.55 -30.04
N ASP A 366 -4.67 -10.08 -30.96
CA ASP A 366 -4.67 -10.56 -32.34
C ASP A 366 -3.36 -10.21 -33.08
N ASN A 367 -2.61 -9.25 -32.55
CA ASN A 367 -1.35 -8.77 -33.13
C ASN A 367 -0.10 -9.53 -32.66
N ASP A 368 -0.23 -10.64 -31.95
CA ASP A 368 0.89 -11.40 -31.34
C ASP A 368 1.83 -10.56 -30.45
N SER A 369 1.47 -9.34 -30.12
CA SER A 369 2.22 -8.43 -29.24
C SER A 369 1.30 -7.76 -28.25
N LEU A 370 1.85 -7.40 -27.08
CA LEU A 370 1.16 -6.69 -26.02
C LEU A 370 1.94 -5.41 -25.69
N VAL A 371 1.28 -4.25 -25.83
CA VAL A 371 1.86 -2.94 -25.55
C VAL A 371 1.30 -2.42 -24.24
N ILE A 372 2.17 -2.27 -23.23
CA ILE A 372 1.79 -1.87 -21.88
C ILE A 372 2.38 -0.50 -21.56
N GLY A 373 1.51 0.47 -21.26
CA GLY A 373 1.90 1.77 -20.75
C GLY A 373 2.21 1.75 -19.27
N VAL A 374 3.31 2.36 -18.87
CA VAL A 374 3.71 2.54 -17.47
C VAL A 374 3.99 4.01 -17.19
N LYS A 375 3.78 4.44 -15.92
CA LYS A 375 3.95 5.85 -15.54
C LYS A 375 5.40 6.32 -15.68
N GLN A 376 6.35 5.45 -15.34
CA GLN A 376 7.79 5.71 -15.49
C GLN A 376 8.57 4.42 -15.65
N ILE A 377 9.77 4.51 -16.22
CA ILE A 377 10.66 3.37 -16.46
C ILE A 377 12.03 3.70 -15.88
N TYR A 378 12.57 2.76 -15.07
CA TYR A 378 13.95 2.80 -14.57
C TYR A 378 14.33 4.09 -13.82
N GLN A 379 13.40 4.60 -13.02
CA GLN A 379 13.64 5.65 -12.06
C GLN A 379 13.95 5.03 -10.70
N GLY A 380 15.05 5.37 -10.11
CA GLY A 380 15.46 4.81 -8.82
C GLY A 380 16.54 3.73 -8.91
N ALA A 381 16.96 3.25 -7.71
CA ALA A 381 18.06 2.31 -7.60
C ALA A 381 17.64 0.90 -8.04
N TRP A 382 18.53 0.24 -8.75
CA TRP A 382 18.41 -1.16 -9.14
C TRP A 382 19.37 -2.05 -8.37
N ASN A 383 18.87 -3.21 -7.98
CA ASN A 383 19.65 -4.26 -7.35
C ASN A 383 19.34 -5.59 -8.06
N PRO A 384 20.35 -6.39 -8.50
CA PRO A 384 20.11 -7.61 -9.25
C PRO A 384 19.36 -8.71 -8.47
N VAL A 385 19.32 -8.61 -7.14
CA VAL A 385 18.60 -9.55 -6.27
C VAL A 385 17.23 -9.02 -5.87
N ALA A 386 17.14 -7.72 -5.49
CA ALA A 386 15.90 -7.11 -4.99
C ALA A 386 15.10 -6.37 -6.07
N GLY A 387 15.62 -6.22 -7.29
CA GLY A 387 14.99 -5.49 -8.38
C GLY A 387 15.11 -3.97 -8.23
N PHE A 388 14.05 -3.26 -8.59
CA PHE A 388 13.98 -1.80 -8.53
C PHE A 388 13.33 -1.32 -7.22
N SER A 389 13.73 -0.16 -6.74
CA SER A 389 13.14 0.47 -5.56
C SER A 389 11.80 1.16 -5.85
N ASP A 390 11.52 1.54 -7.11
CA ASP A 390 10.25 2.13 -7.50
C ASP A 390 9.26 1.06 -7.99
N VAL A 391 7.99 1.27 -7.70
CA VAL A 391 6.92 0.31 -8.02
C VAL A 391 6.75 0.09 -9.52
N TYR A 392 6.95 1.10 -10.33
CA TYR A 392 6.69 1.02 -11.78
C TYR A 392 7.74 0.18 -12.49
N SER A 393 9.02 0.44 -12.22
CA SER A 393 10.11 -0.36 -12.77
C SER A 393 10.10 -1.79 -12.21
N ASN A 394 9.68 -1.96 -10.95
CA ASN A 394 9.54 -3.27 -10.34
C ASN A 394 8.42 -4.11 -11.00
N GLN A 395 7.33 -3.50 -11.45
CA GLN A 395 6.29 -4.19 -12.23
C GLN A 395 6.84 -4.79 -13.54
N ILE A 396 7.78 -4.11 -14.20
CA ILE A 396 8.48 -4.64 -15.38
C ILE A 396 9.43 -5.77 -14.94
N TRP A 397 10.23 -5.53 -13.91
CA TRP A 397 11.22 -6.48 -13.39
C TRP A 397 10.60 -7.82 -13.00
N LEU A 398 9.43 -7.84 -12.40
CA LEU A 398 8.72 -9.05 -11.99
C LEU A 398 8.43 -10.01 -13.14
N ASN A 399 8.48 -9.57 -14.40
CA ASN A 399 8.29 -10.42 -15.58
C ASN A 399 9.59 -11.02 -16.11
N LEU A 400 10.75 -10.66 -15.57
CA LEU A 400 12.07 -11.06 -16.06
C LEU A 400 12.68 -12.24 -15.28
N TYR A 401 12.01 -12.73 -14.23
CA TYR A 401 12.49 -13.87 -13.44
C TYR A 401 11.34 -14.69 -12.88
N ASP A 402 11.61 -15.97 -12.62
CA ASP A 402 10.69 -16.87 -11.93
C ASP A 402 11.09 -16.96 -10.44
N PRO A 403 10.23 -16.54 -9.51
CA PRO A 403 10.45 -16.84 -8.10
C PRO A 403 10.14 -18.32 -7.86
N GLY A 404 10.77 -18.95 -6.88
CA GLY A 404 10.48 -20.35 -6.54
C GLY A 404 9.04 -20.62 -6.08
N VAL A 405 8.33 -19.55 -5.69
CA VAL A 405 6.92 -19.57 -5.24
C VAL A 405 6.28 -18.25 -5.60
N PHE A 406 5.01 -18.26 -5.99
CA PHE A 406 4.21 -17.05 -6.12
C PHE A 406 2.79 -17.22 -5.57
N SER A 407 2.13 -16.12 -5.24
CA SER A 407 0.76 -16.15 -4.75
C SER A 407 -0.24 -16.28 -5.90
N HIS A 408 -1.21 -17.18 -5.76
CA HIS A 408 -2.32 -17.27 -6.70
C HIS A 408 -3.09 -15.93 -6.73
N PRO A 409 -3.39 -15.36 -7.92
CA PRO A 409 -3.90 -14.01 -8.07
C PRO A 409 -5.26 -13.75 -7.39
N PHE A 410 -6.07 -14.79 -7.17
CA PHE A 410 -7.42 -14.64 -6.60
C PHE A 410 -7.56 -15.19 -5.17
N THR A 411 -6.66 -16.08 -4.75
CA THR A 411 -6.80 -16.77 -3.44
C THR A 411 -5.66 -16.47 -2.48
N GLY A 412 -4.58 -15.86 -2.94
CA GLY A 412 -3.35 -15.67 -2.17
C GLY A 412 -2.67 -16.98 -1.76
N LYS A 413 -3.12 -18.14 -2.29
CA LYS A 413 -2.49 -19.43 -2.01
C LYS A 413 -1.09 -19.47 -2.65
N MET A 414 -0.09 -19.87 -1.88
CA MET A 414 1.26 -20.04 -2.40
C MET A 414 1.31 -21.22 -3.39
N ILE A 415 1.84 -20.96 -4.56
CA ILE A 415 2.00 -21.93 -5.65
C ILE A 415 3.50 -22.09 -5.92
N PRO A 416 4.06 -23.29 -5.78
CA PRO A 416 5.41 -23.56 -6.24
C PRO A 416 5.45 -23.55 -7.77
N ILE A 417 6.56 -23.10 -8.33
CA ILE A 417 6.86 -23.13 -9.77
C ILE A 417 7.56 -24.44 -10.09
#